data_0c228bfab3e6f5bd33d95c75eeeb9cdd
#
_entry.id   0c228bfab3e6f5bd33d95c75eeeb9cdd
#
_cell.length_a   1.000
_cell.length_b   1.000
_cell.length_c   1.000
_cell.angle_alpha   90.00
_cell.angle_beta   90.00
_cell.angle_gamma   90.00
#
_symmetry.space_group_name_H-M   'P 1'
#
loop_
_entity.id
_entity.type
_entity.pdbx_description
1 polymer ?
#
loop_
_entity_poly.entity_id
_entity_poly.type
_entity_poly.pdbx_seq_one_letter_code
_entity_poly.pdbx_strand_id
1 'polypeptide(L)'
;MADNAKKRAFAGLDTDLGRSRFFTLLALIATAVLLGWQSDDSYHGYVMVKHLIEGNGFVYNIGERACATTSPLYTLSIAPFYLITKEMFFTSMLLDVFYTAAAYYIFAYKMCRSKAQVMYGFLALIGSKAFLSYTTSGLENSLLFLLSALFLYQYFSRETFDKKHLLLLALTFSLIALSRMDLVLMFVPMIVYIFLLKRENASFPAAVGLTFLGLSPYILWEIFSVLYFGFPFPNTAYVKIGTGISDIDYLKHGFLYYLYTVINDPVVLFIPFVFILITLIAGKLKYILTSAGIIIYGIYILRIGGDFMMGRHFTVMLFVSILSFTMMINREPERLKMARPCFEACILFSVILSFTAGTTIGSQYLYGHKYSSPISDERENYSNTTGFYNNIVSYIKTGRSCVEDTWNNQATDELRKMEVPGGIIENAAGILVYYNSDLYLNDTYCLGDPLLSKLPAVYDPNWRVGHLRRAVPEGYRESIYQGKNLIEDPSLHEFYDKILLITRGRILDPERIKAVIAMNLGQYDHLIDEYEEGLK
;
A
#
# COMPACT_ATOMS: atom_id res chain seq x y z
N MET A 1 -25.28 -20.99 -28.01
CA MET A 1 -24.08 -20.27 -27.50
C MET A 1 -23.72 -20.61 -26.04
N ALA A 2 -24.67 -20.72 -25.12
CA ALA A 2 -24.43 -21.08 -23.72
C ALA A 2 -23.83 -22.48 -23.52
N ASP A 3 -24.21 -23.48 -24.33
CA ASP A 3 -23.70 -24.85 -24.23
C ASP A 3 -22.24 -24.99 -24.70
N ASN A 4 -21.84 -24.22 -25.70
CA ASN A 4 -20.44 -24.13 -26.15
C ASN A 4 -19.53 -23.35 -25.17
N ALA A 5 -20.08 -22.40 -24.43
CA ALA A 5 -19.35 -21.70 -23.39
C ALA A 5 -19.15 -22.60 -22.14
N LYS A 6 -20.18 -23.38 -21.75
CA LYS A 6 -20.06 -24.40 -20.70
C LYS A 6 -19.04 -25.49 -21.09
N LYS A 7 -19.09 -26.03 -22.31
CA LYS A 7 -18.12 -27.03 -22.79
C LYS A 7 -16.69 -26.48 -22.83
N ARG A 8 -16.47 -25.20 -23.17
CA ARG A 8 -15.13 -24.57 -23.12
C ARG A 8 -14.66 -24.29 -21.70
N ALA A 9 -15.52 -23.92 -20.77
CA ALA A 9 -15.17 -23.72 -19.37
C ALA A 9 -14.77 -25.03 -18.67
N PHE A 10 -15.43 -26.15 -19.01
CA PHE A 10 -15.11 -27.48 -18.44
C PHE A 10 -14.03 -28.25 -19.20
N ALA A 11 -13.76 -27.98 -20.48
CA ALA A 11 -12.71 -28.65 -21.26
C ALA A 11 -11.29 -28.46 -20.67
N GLY A 12 -11.07 -27.41 -19.85
CA GLY A 12 -9.83 -27.21 -19.11
C GLY A 12 -9.65 -28.12 -17.89
N LEU A 13 -10.75 -28.65 -17.32
CA LEU A 13 -10.73 -29.53 -16.13
C LEU A 13 -10.39 -31.00 -16.45
N ASP A 14 -10.39 -31.37 -17.71
CA ASP A 14 -10.08 -32.74 -18.13
C ASP A 14 -8.58 -33.08 -17.99
N THR A 15 -7.73 -32.06 -17.80
CA THR A 15 -6.28 -32.23 -17.62
C THR A 15 -5.88 -32.02 -16.16
N ASP A 16 -4.80 -32.70 -15.73
CA ASP A 16 -4.21 -32.50 -14.40
C ASP A 16 -3.79 -31.05 -14.14
N LEU A 17 -3.30 -30.39 -15.17
CA LEU A 17 -2.93 -28.97 -15.10
C LEU A 17 -4.16 -28.09 -14.91
N GLY A 18 -5.24 -28.34 -15.67
CA GLY A 18 -6.48 -27.59 -15.55
C GLY A 18 -7.13 -27.73 -14.19
N ARG A 19 -7.19 -28.97 -13.67
CA ARG A 19 -7.66 -29.24 -12.30
C ARG A 19 -6.82 -28.51 -11.25
N SER A 20 -5.50 -28.58 -11.36
CA SER A 20 -4.60 -27.90 -10.42
C SER A 20 -4.80 -26.39 -10.41
N ARG A 21 -4.94 -25.75 -11.58
CA ARG A 21 -5.23 -24.30 -11.70
C ARG A 21 -6.53 -23.92 -11.00
N PHE A 22 -7.59 -24.68 -11.24
CA PHE A 22 -8.93 -24.42 -10.69
C PHE A 22 -8.94 -24.59 -9.18
N PHE A 23 -8.47 -25.73 -8.65
CA PHE A 23 -8.54 -25.99 -7.23
C PHE A 23 -7.59 -25.10 -6.42
N THR A 24 -6.41 -24.76 -6.93
CA THR A 24 -5.51 -23.83 -6.22
C THR A 24 -6.04 -22.39 -6.23
N LEU A 25 -6.69 -21.93 -7.30
CA LEU A 25 -7.37 -20.63 -7.33
C LEU A 25 -8.53 -20.60 -6.31
N LEU A 26 -9.37 -21.64 -6.31
CA LEU A 26 -10.48 -21.74 -5.35
C LEU A 26 -9.98 -21.80 -3.91
N ALA A 27 -8.93 -22.59 -3.65
CA ALA A 27 -8.30 -22.68 -2.34
C ALA A 27 -7.70 -21.34 -1.88
N LEU A 28 -7.04 -20.61 -2.77
CA LEU A 28 -6.52 -19.26 -2.45
C LEU A 28 -7.65 -18.28 -2.11
N ILE A 29 -8.73 -18.26 -2.90
CA ILE A 29 -9.91 -17.43 -2.63
C ILE A 29 -10.51 -17.79 -1.26
N ALA A 30 -10.73 -19.09 -1.01
CA ALA A 30 -11.28 -19.55 0.26
C ALA A 30 -10.39 -19.16 1.44
N THR A 31 -9.07 -19.32 1.31
CA THR A 31 -8.11 -18.94 2.35
C THR A 31 -8.11 -17.42 2.57
N ALA A 32 -8.12 -16.62 1.53
CA ALA A 32 -8.17 -15.16 1.62
C ALA A 32 -9.45 -14.69 2.33
N VAL A 33 -10.60 -15.28 2.02
CA VAL A 33 -11.87 -14.96 2.69
C VAL A 33 -11.86 -15.40 4.16
N LEU A 34 -11.48 -16.64 4.45
CA LEU A 34 -11.48 -17.18 5.82
C LEU A 34 -10.50 -16.44 6.74
N LEU A 35 -9.37 -16.00 6.23
CA LEU A 35 -8.37 -15.23 6.96
C LEU A 35 -8.54 -13.71 6.78
N GLY A 36 -9.62 -13.27 6.13
CA GLY A 36 -9.89 -11.87 5.81
C GLY A 36 -9.97 -11.00 7.06
N TRP A 37 -9.37 -9.80 6.98
CA TRP A 37 -9.37 -8.77 8.00
C TRP A 37 -9.07 -7.41 7.36
N GLN A 38 -9.25 -6.33 8.11
CA GLN A 38 -8.89 -4.99 7.65
C GLN A 38 -8.03 -4.24 8.67
N SER A 39 -7.10 -3.46 8.17
CA SER A 39 -6.22 -2.60 8.94
C SER A 39 -6.92 -1.29 9.30
N ASP A 40 -6.59 -0.71 10.46
CA ASP A 40 -7.03 0.64 10.83
C ASP A 40 -6.62 1.68 9.79
N ASP A 41 -5.39 1.60 9.28
CA ASP A 41 -4.85 2.50 8.26
C ASP A 41 -5.70 2.54 6.97
N SER A 42 -6.40 1.46 6.62
CA SER A 42 -7.23 1.42 5.42
C SER A 42 -8.40 2.41 5.49
N TYR A 43 -8.89 2.66 6.70
CA TYR A 43 -10.05 3.52 6.93
C TYR A 43 -9.76 4.99 6.65
N HIS A 44 -8.51 5.45 6.66
CA HIS A 44 -8.16 6.80 6.20
C HIS A 44 -8.58 7.02 4.73
N GLY A 45 -8.31 6.04 3.87
CA GLY A 45 -8.78 6.07 2.49
C GLY A 45 -10.31 5.93 2.38
N TYR A 46 -10.91 5.10 3.22
CA TYR A 46 -12.36 4.85 3.22
C TYR A 46 -13.18 6.08 3.63
N VAL A 47 -12.70 6.89 4.58
CA VAL A 47 -13.29 8.19 4.92
C VAL A 47 -13.36 9.08 3.68
N MET A 48 -12.26 9.18 2.92
CA MET A 48 -12.21 9.99 1.71
C MET A 48 -13.17 9.49 0.62
N VAL A 49 -13.33 8.17 0.47
CA VAL A 49 -14.33 7.58 -0.45
C VAL A 49 -15.74 7.88 0.01
N LYS A 50 -16.03 7.75 1.31
CA LYS A 50 -17.33 8.04 1.89
C LYS A 50 -17.72 9.49 1.62
N HIS A 51 -16.84 10.44 1.97
CA HIS A 51 -17.10 11.86 1.73
C HIS A 51 -17.26 12.20 0.24
N LEU A 52 -16.48 11.58 -0.64
CA LEU A 52 -16.62 11.76 -2.09
C LEU A 52 -18.02 11.34 -2.57
N ILE A 53 -18.51 10.18 -2.12
CA ILE A 53 -19.81 9.63 -2.54
C ILE A 53 -20.99 10.39 -1.88
N GLU A 54 -20.78 10.97 -0.72
CA GLU A 54 -21.76 11.81 -0.01
C GLU A 54 -21.79 13.27 -0.55
N GLY A 55 -20.89 13.62 -1.50
CA GLY A 55 -20.86 14.95 -2.11
C GLY A 55 -20.04 16.00 -1.35
N ASN A 56 -19.31 15.59 -0.30
CA ASN A 56 -18.45 16.46 0.51
C ASN A 56 -17.06 16.68 -0.13
N GLY A 57 -16.76 16.01 -1.27
CA GLY A 57 -15.47 16.04 -1.94
C GLY A 57 -14.55 14.91 -1.50
N PHE A 58 -13.42 14.76 -2.21
CA PHE A 58 -12.41 13.75 -1.87
C PHE A 58 -11.50 14.29 -0.75
N VAL A 59 -11.99 14.27 0.47
CA VAL A 59 -11.40 14.92 1.65
C VAL A 59 -11.42 13.99 2.87
N TYR A 60 -10.45 14.18 3.77
CA TYR A 60 -10.42 13.46 5.04
C TYR A 60 -11.41 14.10 6.05
N ASN A 61 -11.34 15.40 6.28
CA ASN A 61 -12.30 16.16 7.05
C ASN A 61 -13.17 17.02 6.13
N ILE A 62 -14.48 17.10 6.40
CA ILE A 62 -15.42 17.91 5.62
C ILE A 62 -15.01 19.40 5.70
N GLY A 63 -14.96 20.05 4.54
CA GLY A 63 -14.60 21.47 4.45
C GLY A 63 -13.09 21.75 4.37
N GLU A 64 -12.23 20.72 4.50
CA GLU A 64 -10.77 20.85 4.43
C GLU A 64 -10.17 19.85 3.44
N ARG A 65 -9.47 20.36 2.42
CA ARG A 65 -8.83 19.53 1.39
C ARG A 65 -7.48 19.02 1.87
N ALA A 66 -7.48 17.95 2.65
CA ALA A 66 -6.31 17.22 3.09
C ALA A 66 -6.29 15.81 2.51
N CYS A 67 -5.14 15.36 1.99
CA CYS A 67 -4.98 14.02 1.42
C CYS A 67 -4.38 13.08 2.45
N ALA A 68 -5.17 12.14 2.96
CA ALA A 68 -4.73 11.13 3.93
C ALA A 68 -4.38 9.76 3.28
N THR A 69 -4.57 9.59 1.95
CA THR A 69 -4.28 8.32 1.28
C THR A 69 -2.97 8.38 0.48
N THR A 70 -2.13 7.35 0.64
CA THR A 70 -0.91 7.11 -0.17
C THR A 70 -1.18 6.29 -1.42
N SER A 71 -2.42 5.82 -1.61
CA SER A 71 -2.82 4.88 -2.65
C SER A 71 -4.08 5.35 -3.38
N PRO A 72 -4.01 6.47 -4.13
CA PRO A 72 -5.19 7.06 -4.74
C PRO A 72 -5.92 6.11 -5.71
N LEU A 73 -5.20 5.30 -6.49
CA LEU A 73 -5.84 4.36 -7.41
C LEU A 73 -6.65 3.29 -6.66
N TYR A 74 -6.07 2.70 -5.62
CA TYR A 74 -6.77 1.71 -4.81
C TYR A 74 -8.00 2.33 -4.14
N THR A 75 -7.82 3.45 -3.46
CA THR A 75 -8.89 4.18 -2.77
C THR A 75 -10.04 4.53 -3.73
N LEU A 76 -9.74 5.12 -4.88
CA LEU A 76 -10.76 5.48 -5.88
C LEU A 76 -11.41 4.25 -6.54
N SER A 77 -10.70 3.12 -6.62
CA SER A 77 -11.27 1.88 -7.18
C SER A 77 -12.42 1.30 -6.35
N ILE A 78 -12.49 1.63 -5.06
CA ILE A 78 -13.58 1.22 -4.16
C ILE A 78 -14.84 2.06 -4.39
N ALA A 79 -14.71 3.33 -4.78
CA ALA A 79 -15.80 4.29 -4.86
C ALA A 79 -17.02 3.83 -5.68
N PRO A 80 -16.87 3.27 -6.91
CA PRO A 80 -18.03 2.83 -7.70
C PRO A 80 -18.79 1.67 -7.05
N PHE A 81 -18.12 0.79 -6.32
CA PHE A 81 -18.76 -0.32 -5.62
C PHE A 81 -19.43 0.16 -4.33
N TYR A 82 -18.76 1.03 -3.57
CA TYR A 82 -19.35 1.65 -2.38
C TYR A 82 -20.58 2.52 -2.73
N LEU A 83 -20.59 3.18 -3.87
CA LEU A 83 -21.76 3.93 -4.36
C LEU A 83 -23.03 3.03 -4.44
N ILE A 84 -22.85 1.75 -4.80
CA ILE A 84 -23.94 0.78 -4.95
C ILE A 84 -24.28 0.12 -3.62
N THR A 85 -23.26 -0.36 -2.88
CA THR A 85 -23.46 -1.20 -1.70
C THR A 85 -23.74 -0.38 -0.43
N LYS A 86 -23.20 0.84 -0.35
CA LYS A 86 -23.20 1.71 0.85
C LYS A 86 -22.62 1.03 2.09
N GLU A 87 -21.87 -0.05 1.88
CA GLU A 87 -21.22 -0.83 2.91
C GLU A 87 -19.72 -0.99 2.56
N MET A 88 -18.84 -0.57 3.46
CA MET A 88 -17.41 -0.44 3.15
C MET A 88 -16.62 -1.71 3.43
N PHE A 89 -16.88 -2.36 4.57
CA PHE A 89 -16.08 -3.48 5.06
C PHE A 89 -16.08 -4.66 4.08
N PHE A 90 -17.27 -5.19 3.74
CA PHE A 90 -17.37 -6.33 2.81
C PHE A 90 -17.05 -5.93 1.36
N THR A 91 -17.38 -4.70 0.97
CA THR A 91 -17.11 -4.19 -0.39
C THR A 91 -15.61 -4.14 -0.67
N SER A 92 -14.83 -3.51 0.21
CA SER A 92 -13.38 -3.41 0.03
C SER A 92 -12.70 -4.76 0.12
N MET A 93 -13.12 -5.61 1.05
CA MET A 93 -12.57 -6.95 1.21
C MET A 93 -12.85 -7.86 0.00
N LEU A 94 -14.06 -7.83 -0.56
CA LEU A 94 -14.39 -8.59 -1.78
C LEU A 94 -13.60 -8.09 -2.99
N LEU A 95 -13.36 -6.78 -3.07
CA LEU A 95 -12.53 -6.20 -4.11
C LEU A 95 -11.06 -6.64 -3.98
N ASP A 96 -10.53 -6.71 -2.77
CA ASP A 96 -9.20 -7.23 -2.49
C ASP A 96 -9.06 -8.71 -2.89
N VAL A 97 -10.06 -9.54 -2.53
CA VAL A 97 -10.11 -10.95 -2.97
C VAL A 97 -10.16 -11.05 -4.48
N PHE A 98 -10.94 -10.19 -5.14
CA PHE A 98 -11.00 -10.14 -6.60
C PHE A 98 -9.65 -9.80 -7.23
N TYR A 99 -8.94 -8.77 -6.74
CA TYR A 99 -7.64 -8.39 -7.26
C TYR A 99 -6.60 -9.50 -7.08
N THR A 100 -6.55 -10.12 -5.90
CA THR A 100 -5.64 -11.24 -5.62
C THR A 100 -5.97 -12.46 -6.48
N ALA A 101 -7.24 -12.80 -6.63
CA ALA A 101 -7.69 -13.90 -7.49
C ALA A 101 -7.37 -13.65 -8.97
N ALA A 102 -7.55 -12.41 -9.46
CA ALA A 102 -7.20 -12.03 -10.82
C ALA A 102 -5.69 -12.08 -11.06
N ALA A 103 -4.87 -11.64 -10.09
CA ALA A 103 -3.42 -11.76 -10.13
C ALA A 103 -2.98 -13.23 -10.20
N TYR A 104 -3.53 -14.07 -9.33
CA TYR A 104 -3.26 -15.51 -9.33
C TYR A 104 -3.77 -16.20 -10.60
N TYR A 105 -4.90 -15.77 -11.15
CA TYR A 105 -5.38 -16.27 -12.44
C TYR A 105 -4.37 -16.00 -13.56
N ILE A 106 -3.80 -14.79 -13.64
CA ILE A 106 -2.75 -14.47 -14.62
C ILE A 106 -1.55 -15.40 -14.41
N PHE A 107 -1.09 -15.57 -13.19
CA PHE A 107 -0.01 -16.50 -12.86
C PHE A 107 -0.32 -17.93 -13.30
N ALA A 108 -1.41 -18.52 -12.81
CA ALA A 108 -1.72 -19.93 -13.01
C ALA A 108 -2.11 -20.26 -14.45
N TYR A 109 -2.91 -19.39 -15.12
CA TYR A 109 -3.45 -19.70 -16.45
C TYR A 109 -2.66 -19.11 -17.61
N LYS A 110 -1.91 -18.02 -17.40
CA LYS A 110 -1.17 -17.35 -18.48
C LYS A 110 0.33 -17.58 -18.40
N MET A 111 0.88 -17.79 -17.20
CA MET A 111 2.32 -17.94 -17.01
C MET A 111 2.75 -19.39 -16.77
N CYS A 112 2.01 -20.18 -15.98
CA CYS A 112 2.36 -21.58 -15.70
C CYS A 112 2.07 -22.50 -16.89
N ARG A 113 3.03 -23.40 -17.20
CA ARG A 113 2.96 -24.43 -18.26
C ARG A 113 2.87 -25.86 -17.71
N SER A 114 3.09 -26.06 -16.41
CA SER A 114 3.03 -27.38 -15.78
C SER A 114 2.34 -27.33 -14.43
N LYS A 115 1.80 -28.50 -13.99
CA LYS A 115 1.22 -28.68 -12.66
C LYS A 115 2.20 -28.28 -11.54
N ALA A 116 3.49 -28.67 -11.67
CA ALA A 116 4.52 -28.33 -10.70
C ALA A 116 4.66 -26.81 -10.51
N GLN A 117 4.62 -26.03 -11.62
CA GLN A 117 4.68 -24.57 -11.56
C GLN A 117 3.50 -23.95 -10.79
N VAL A 118 2.28 -24.44 -11.02
CA VAL A 118 1.08 -24.01 -10.27
C VAL A 118 1.24 -24.36 -8.80
N MET A 119 1.68 -25.58 -8.50
CA MET A 119 1.78 -26.05 -7.11
C MET A 119 2.86 -25.32 -6.31
N TYR A 120 4.07 -25.13 -6.83
CA TYR A 120 5.10 -24.42 -6.06
C TYR A 120 4.74 -22.96 -5.84
N GLY A 121 4.14 -22.29 -6.85
CA GLY A 121 3.69 -20.91 -6.67
C GLY A 121 2.56 -20.80 -5.65
N PHE A 122 1.59 -21.70 -5.71
CA PHE A 122 0.52 -21.79 -4.72
C PHE A 122 1.07 -22.00 -3.30
N LEU A 123 1.95 -23.00 -3.12
CA LEU A 123 2.56 -23.31 -1.83
C LEU A 123 3.37 -22.13 -1.27
N ALA A 124 4.15 -21.44 -2.11
CA ALA A 124 4.89 -20.27 -1.69
C ALA A 124 3.97 -19.14 -1.20
N LEU A 125 2.85 -18.90 -1.89
CA LEU A 125 1.90 -17.84 -1.53
C LEU A 125 1.12 -18.17 -0.25
N ILE A 126 0.57 -19.38 -0.14
CA ILE A 126 -0.17 -19.77 1.08
C ILE A 126 0.74 -20.05 2.28
N GLY A 127 2.02 -20.35 2.05
CA GLY A 127 3.03 -20.52 3.09
C GLY A 127 3.57 -19.21 3.65
N SER A 128 3.31 -18.08 3.01
CA SER A 128 3.70 -16.77 3.51
C SER A 128 2.59 -16.14 4.34
N LYS A 129 2.86 -15.94 5.64
CA LYS A 129 1.96 -15.27 6.57
C LYS A 129 1.68 -13.84 6.14
N ALA A 130 2.71 -13.10 5.75
CA ALA A 130 2.57 -11.73 5.28
C ALA A 130 1.74 -11.65 3.98
N PHE A 131 1.99 -12.52 2.98
CA PHE A 131 1.19 -12.53 1.76
C PHE A 131 -0.29 -12.72 2.07
N LEU A 132 -0.65 -13.73 2.87
CA LEU A 132 -2.05 -13.98 3.24
C LEU A 132 -2.65 -12.84 4.04
N SER A 133 -1.90 -12.23 4.97
CA SER A 133 -2.38 -11.10 5.75
C SER A 133 -2.74 -9.91 4.87
N TYR A 134 -1.90 -9.60 3.88
CA TYR A 134 -2.13 -8.43 3.03
C TYR A 134 -2.93 -8.70 1.74
N THR A 135 -3.59 -9.87 1.63
CA THR A 135 -4.56 -10.13 0.54
C THR A 135 -5.90 -9.42 0.74
N THR A 136 -6.25 -9.07 1.99
CA THR A 136 -7.58 -8.52 2.33
C THR A 136 -7.51 -7.40 3.36
N SER A 137 -6.31 -6.87 3.63
CA SER A 137 -6.07 -5.87 4.68
C SER A 137 -6.74 -4.51 4.47
N GLY A 138 -7.41 -4.30 3.34
CA GLY A 138 -7.93 -3.00 2.94
C GLY A 138 -6.86 -2.03 2.45
N LEU A 139 -5.63 -2.53 2.25
CA LEU A 139 -4.50 -1.77 1.72
C LEU A 139 -4.23 -2.20 0.27
N GLU A 140 -3.43 -1.43 -0.44
CA GLU A 140 -3.19 -1.54 -1.87
C GLU A 140 -2.49 -2.82 -2.36
N ASN A 141 -2.04 -3.70 -1.45
CA ASN A 141 -1.22 -4.88 -1.80
C ASN A 141 -1.91 -5.82 -2.81
N SER A 142 -3.20 -6.07 -2.66
CA SER A 142 -3.99 -6.91 -3.57
C SER A 142 -4.00 -6.36 -5.01
N LEU A 143 -4.21 -5.05 -5.16
CA LEU A 143 -4.16 -4.37 -6.47
C LEU A 143 -2.74 -4.39 -7.04
N LEU A 144 -1.71 -4.22 -6.20
CA LEU A 144 -0.31 -4.30 -6.62
C LEU A 144 0.08 -5.70 -7.11
N PHE A 145 -0.48 -6.77 -6.53
CA PHE A 145 -0.30 -8.13 -7.08
C PHE A 145 -0.86 -8.21 -8.51
N LEU A 146 -2.06 -7.69 -8.76
CA LEU A 146 -2.68 -7.69 -10.08
C LEU A 146 -1.86 -6.88 -11.09
N LEU A 147 -1.49 -5.66 -10.73
CA LEU A 147 -0.72 -4.78 -11.62
C LEU A 147 0.68 -5.34 -11.91
N SER A 148 1.33 -5.93 -10.90
CA SER A 148 2.62 -6.61 -11.06
C SER A 148 2.51 -7.83 -11.98
N ALA A 149 1.44 -8.63 -11.85
CA ALA A 149 1.19 -9.77 -12.74
C ALA A 149 0.99 -9.32 -14.20
N LEU A 150 0.21 -8.26 -14.41
CA LEU A 150 0.00 -7.67 -15.73
C LEU A 150 1.30 -7.13 -16.34
N PHE A 151 2.10 -6.41 -15.56
CA PHE A 151 3.39 -5.87 -16.00
C PHE A 151 4.37 -7.00 -16.38
N LEU A 152 4.56 -7.97 -15.48
CA LEU A 152 5.49 -9.08 -15.71
C LEU A 152 5.05 -9.99 -16.84
N TYR A 153 3.75 -10.25 -16.99
CA TYR A 153 3.23 -11.00 -18.12
C TYR A 153 3.56 -10.30 -19.44
N GLN A 154 3.36 -8.99 -19.56
CA GLN A 154 3.73 -8.21 -20.73
C GLN A 154 5.26 -8.22 -20.95
N TYR A 155 6.04 -7.98 -19.88
CA TYR A 155 7.50 -7.92 -19.93
C TYR A 155 8.11 -9.24 -20.41
N PHE A 156 7.70 -10.37 -19.83
CA PHE A 156 8.26 -11.68 -20.16
C PHE A 156 7.66 -12.33 -21.40
N SER A 157 6.49 -11.95 -21.87
CA SER A 157 5.87 -12.57 -23.05
C SER A 157 6.58 -12.23 -24.36
N ARG A 158 7.45 -11.22 -24.40
CA ARG A 158 8.08 -10.69 -25.61
C ARG A 158 9.58 -10.48 -25.44
N GLU A 159 10.31 -10.49 -26.57
CA GLU A 159 11.73 -10.11 -26.61
C GLU A 159 11.92 -8.66 -27.06
N THR A 160 11.02 -8.15 -27.91
CA THR A 160 10.98 -6.77 -28.39
C THR A 160 9.59 -6.18 -28.21
N PHE A 161 9.48 -4.87 -28.15
CA PHE A 161 8.27 -4.14 -27.80
C PHE A 161 7.94 -3.09 -28.86
N ASP A 162 6.82 -3.28 -29.55
CA ASP A 162 6.24 -2.32 -30.46
C ASP A 162 5.57 -1.16 -29.71
N LYS A 163 5.10 -0.16 -30.46
CA LYS A 163 4.47 1.06 -29.90
C LYS A 163 3.32 0.77 -28.95
N LYS A 164 2.46 -0.23 -29.27
CA LYS A 164 1.31 -0.60 -28.42
C LYS A 164 1.78 -1.18 -27.10
N HIS A 165 2.77 -2.06 -27.12
CA HIS A 165 3.28 -2.69 -25.91
C HIS A 165 4.10 -1.73 -25.04
N LEU A 166 4.83 -0.79 -25.65
CA LEU A 166 5.48 0.30 -24.91
C LEU A 166 4.46 1.15 -24.15
N LEU A 167 3.36 1.53 -24.82
CA LEU A 167 2.28 2.28 -24.19
C LEU A 167 1.62 1.50 -23.04
N LEU A 168 1.30 0.21 -23.25
CA LEU A 168 0.66 -0.61 -22.22
C LEU A 168 1.55 -0.84 -21.00
N LEU A 169 2.86 -1.01 -21.20
CA LEU A 169 3.83 -1.12 -20.10
C LEU A 169 3.97 0.18 -19.33
N ALA A 170 4.07 1.32 -20.03
CA ALA A 170 4.11 2.63 -19.38
C ALA A 170 2.81 2.92 -18.61
N LEU A 171 1.65 2.55 -19.17
CA LEU A 171 0.37 2.66 -18.48
C LEU A 171 0.32 1.79 -17.21
N THR A 172 0.73 0.53 -17.31
CA THR A 172 0.74 -0.38 -16.14
C THR A 172 1.70 0.13 -15.07
N PHE A 173 2.85 0.67 -15.46
CA PHE A 173 3.82 1.30 -14.56
C PHE A 173 3.22 2.55 -13.86
N SER A 174 2.49 3.38 -14.61
CA SER A 174 1.75 4.53 -14.08
C SER A 174 0.71 4.12 -13.03
N LEU A 175 -0.04 3.04 -13.28
CA LEU A 175 -1.02 2.51 -12.34
C LEU A 175 -0.36 1.91 -11.07
N ILE A 176 0.83 1.32 -11.20
CA ILE A 176 1.64 0.90 -10.04
C ILE A 176 2.04 2.14 -9.21
N ALA A 177 2.51 3.21 -9.86
CA ALA A 177 2.87 4.47 -9.20
C ALA A 177 1.68 5.09 -8.44
N LEU A 178 0.49 5.10 -9.06
CA LEU A 178 -0.76 5.57 -8.44
C LEU A 178 -1.27 4.69 -7.30
N SER A 179 -0.89 3.41 -7.29
CA SER A 179 -1.21 2.51 -6.17
C SER A 179 -0.18 2.62 -5.05
N ARG A 180 1.11 2.76 -5.41
CA ARG A 180 2.21 2.92 -4.47
C ARG A 180 3.45 3.48 -5.15
N MET A 181 3.75 4.74 -4.89
CA MET A 181 4.80 5.46 -5.61
C MET A 181 6.20 4.86 -5.39
N ASP A 182 6.55 4.44 -4.18
CA ASP A 182 7.86 3.86 -3.86
C ASP A 182 8.09 2.50 -4.57
N LEU A 183 7.04 1.75 -4.85
CA LEU A 183 7.16 0.46 -5.53
C LEU A 183 7.67 0.56 -6.97
N VAL A 184 7.57 1.73 -7.61
CA VAL A 184 8.13 1.94 -8.96
C VAL A 184 9.62 1.62 -9.04
N LEU A 185 10.37 1.79 -7.94
CA LEU A 185 11.79 1.46 -7.84
C LEU A 185 12.08 0.01 -8.27
N MET A 186 11.16 -0.92 -7.99
CA MET A 186 11.28 -2.31 -8.39
C MET A 186 11.17 -2.50 -9.91
N PHE A 187 10.42 -1.64 -10.61
CA PHE A 187 10.11 -1.79 -12.03
C PHE A 187 10.95 -0.88 -12.93
N VAL A 188 11.59 0.17 -12.39
CA VAL A 188 12.41 1.13 -13.16
C VAL A 188 13.50 0.44 -13.99
N PRO A 189 14.31 -0.53 -13.49
CA PRO A 189 15.33 -1.15 -14.32
C PRO A 189 14.76 -1.87 -15.54
N MET A 190 13.56 -2.48 -15.38
CA MET A 190 12.87 -3.17 -16.48
C MET A 190 12.33 -2.19 -17.51
N ILE A 191 11.72 -1.09 -17.09
CA ILE A 191 11.22 -0.04 -17.98
C ILE A 191 12.36 0.59 -18.77
N VAL A 192 13.45 0.98 -18.11
CA VAL A 192 14.64 1.56 -18.77
C VAL A 192 15.20 0.61 -19.83
N TYR A 193 15.31 -0.68 -19.50
CA TYR A 193 15.76 -1.68 -20.45
C TYR A 193 14.89 -1.78 -21.70
N ILE A 194 13.56 -1.78 -21.51
CA ILE A 194 12.61 -1.85 -22.62
C ILE A 194 12.76 -0.64 -23.54
N PHE A 195 12.71 0.55 -22.96
CA PHE A 195 12.72 1.80 -23.73
C PHE A 195 14.05 2.09 -24.41
N LEU A 196 15.17 1.73 -23.81
CA LEU A 196 16.48 2.00 -24.40
C LEU A 196 16.93 0.90 -25.38
N LEU A 197 16.69 -0.38 -25.03
CA LEU A 197 17.36 -1.48 -25.72
C LEU A 197 16.41 -2.43 -26.48
N LYS A 198 15.12 -2.42 -26.20
CA LYS A 198 14.17 -3.45 -26.70
C LYS A 198 12.96 -2.87 -27.46
N ARG A 199 12.92 -1.57 -27.69
CA ARG A 199 11.87 -0.98 -28.53
C ARG A 199 12.04 -1.44 -29.99
N GLU A 200 10.93 -1.76 -30.61
CA GLU A 200 10.85 -2.17 -32.01
C GLU A 200 9.93 -1.19 -32.77
N ASN A 201 10.36 -0.78 -33.97
CA ASN A 201 9.59 0.11 -34.85
C ASN A 201 9.14 1.44 -34.18
N ALA A 202 9.87 1.90 -33.14
CA ALA A 202 9.66 3.18 -32.49
C ALA A 202 10.98 3.96 -32.44
N SER A 203 10.98 5.16 -33.04
CA SER A 203 12.08 6.10 -32.85
C SER A 203 12.16 6.53 -31.38
N PHE A 204 13.31 7.04 -30.92
CA PHE A 204 13.47 7.51 -29.55
C PHE A 204 12.43 8.59 -29.15
N PRO A 205 12.16 9.64 -29.98
CA PRO A 205 11.12 10.62 -29.66
C PRO A 205 9.72 9.99 -29.56
N ALA A 206 9.40 9.04 -30.44
CA ALA A 206 8.12 8.32 -30.38
C ALA A 206 8.00 7.49 -29.09
N ALA A 207 9.07 6.81 -28.66
CA ALA A 207 9.08 6.06 -27.40
C ALA A 207 8.89 7.00 -26.20
N VAL A 208 9.56 8.16 -26.17
CA VAL A 208 9.39 9.20 -25.14
C VAL A 208 7.94 9.69 -25.11
N GLY A 209 7.35 10.04 -26.26
CA GLY A 209 5.95 10.46 -26.34
C GLY A 209 4.96 9.39 -25.84
N LEU A 210 5.21 8.11 -26.19
CA LEU A 210 4.40 6.98 -25.68
C LEU A 210 4.56 6.78 -24.17
N THR A 211 5.75 7.05 -23.62
CA THR A 211 5.97 7.02 -22.17
C THR A 211 5.15 8.09 -21.48
N PHE A 212 5.20 9.33 -21.93
CA PHE A 212 4.38 10.41 -21.37
C PHE A 212 2.88 10.12 -21.49
N LEU A 213 2.44 9.58 -22.63
CA LEU A 213 1.05 9.16 -22.81
C LEU A 213 0.66 8.03 -21.85
N GLY A 214 1.53 7.05 -21.63
CA GLY A 214 1.29 5.97 -20.66
C GLY A 214 1.34 6.44 -19.21
N LEU A 215 2.16 7.45 -18.90
CA LEU A 215 2.25 8.08 -17.58
C LEU A 215 1.14 9.11 -17.33
N SER A 216 0.29 9.40 -18.32
CA SER A 216 -0.74 10.43 -18.18
C SER A 216 -1.68 10.23 -16.97
N PRO A 217 -2.09 9.02 -16.54
CA PRO A 217 -2.92 8.89 -15.32
C PRO A 217 -2.19 9.40 -14.07
N TYR A 218 -0.89 9.11 -13.94
CA TYR A 218 -0.08 9.59 -12.81
C TYR A 218 0.13 11.11 -12.90
N ILE A 219 0.47 11.63 -14.06
CA ILE A 219 0.66 13.08 -14.28
C ILE A 219 -0.64 13.86 -13.99
N LEU A 220 -1.78 13.36 -14.45
CA LEU A 220 -3.09 13.98 -14.18
C LEU A 220 -3.44 13.94 -12.70
N TRP A 221 -3.07 12.88 -12.00
CA TRP A 221 -3.24 12.80 -10.54
C TRP A 221 -2.38 13.85 -9.82
N GLU A 222 -1.11 14.01 -10.19
CA GLU A 222 -0.23 15.02 -9.57
C GLU A 222 -0.73 16.45 -9.82
N ILE A 223 -1.20 16.74 -11.03
CA ILE A 223 -1.83 18.03 -11.35
C ILE A 223 -3.08 18.22 -10.48
N PHE A 224 -3.94 17.19 -10.37
CA PHE A 224 -5.11 17.24 -9.52
C PHE A 224 -4.72 17.45 -8.05
N SER A 225 -3.72 16.73 -7.54
CA SER A 225 -3.26 16.82 -6.15
C SER A 225 -2.82 18.24 -5.81
N VAL A 226 -1.96 18.84 -6.63
CA VAL A 226 -1.49 20.22 -6.43
C VAL A 226 -2.63 21.23 -6.53
N LEU A 227 -3.53 21.09 -7.51
CA LEU A 227 -4.66 22.03 -7.67
C LEU A 227 -5.71 21.85 -6.58
N TYR A 228 -6.03 20.62 -6.18
CA TYR A 228 -7.12 20.33 -5.25
C TYR A 228 -6.66 20.41 -3.79
N PHE A 229 -5.64 19.66 -3.40
CA PHE A 229 -5.13 19.64 -2.04
C PHE A 229 -4.13 20.75 -1.75
N GLY A 230 -3.46 21.30 -2.77
CA GLY A 230 -2.39 22.28 -2.65
C GLY A 230 -0.99 21.67 -2.53
N PHE A 231 -0.88 20.35 -2.49
CA PHE A 231 0.36 19.60 -2.25
C PHE A 231 0.51 18.42 -3.22
N PRO A 232 1.72 18.11 -3.73
CA PRO A 232 1.95 16.95 -4.59
C PRO A 232 1.85 15.63 -3.84
N PHE A 233 2.25 15.59 -2.55
CA PHE A 233 2.25 14.38 -1.76
C PHE A 233 1.16 14.39 -0.69
N PRO A 234 0.68 13.21 -0.25
CA PRO A 234 -0.26 13.11 0.87
C PRO A 234 0.41 13.48 2.20
N ASN A 235 -0.37 13.84 3.20
CA ASN A 235 0.13 14.20 4.54
C ASN A 235 1.04 13.11 5.14
N THR A 236 0.72 11.83 4.89
CA THR A 236 1.54 10.69 5.31
C THR A 236 2.98 10.71 4.78
N ALA A 237 3.26 11.40 3.68
CA ALA A 237 4.62 11.58 3.20
C ALA A 237 5.35 12.68 4.00
N TYR A 238 4.66 13.80 4.27
CA TYR A 238 5.22 14.90 5.07
C TYR A 238 5.51 14.49 6.52
N VAL A 239 4.66 13.68 7.13
CA VAL A 239 4.88 13.13 8.49
C VAL A 239 6.21 12.35 8.61
N LYS A 240 6.71 11.81 7.52
CA LYS A 240 7.97 11.04 7.49
C LYS A 240 9.22 11.90 7.23
N ILE A 241 9.04 13.20 7.02
CA ILE A 241 10.12 14.18 6.80
C ILE A 241 10.30 14.98 8.10
N GLY A 242 11.51 15.47 8.38
CA GLY A 242 11.78 16.30 9.56
C GLY A 242 11.52 15.60 10.90
N THR A 243 11.83 14.31 10.97
CA THR A 243 11.51 13.47 12.15
C THR A 243 12.50 13.62 13.30
N GLY A 244 13.65 14.25 13.08
CA GLY A 244 14.74 14.33 14.08
C GLY A 244 15.45 12.99 14.37
N ILE A 245 15.03 11.89 13.72
CA ILE A 245 15.63 10.56 13.88
C ILE A 245 16.83 10.44 12.95
N SER A 246 17.95 9.92 13.45
CA SER A 246 19.18 9.76 12.67
C SER A 246 19.03 8.69 11.59
N ASP A 247 19.73 8.87 10.44
CA ASP A 247 19.79 7.86 9.36
C ASP A 247 20.26 6.49 9.87
N ILE A 248 21.16 6.48 10.88
CA ILE A 248 21.67 5.24 11.49
C ILE A 248 20.57 4.52 12.26
N ASP A 249 19.69 5.24 12.96
CA ASP A 249 18.60 4.63 13.71
C ASP A 249 17.50 4.12 12.77
N TYR A 250 17.23 4.82 11.67
CA TYR A 250 16.41 4.28 10.58
C TYR A 250 17.00 3.00 10.00
N LEU A 251 18.30 2.94 9.72
CA LEU A 251 18.95 1.73 9.22
C LEU A 251 18.89 0.57 10.22
N LYS A 252 19.10 0.82 11.52
CA LYS A 252 18.95 -0.19 12.58
C LYS A 252 17.52 -0.74 12.62
N HIS A 253 16.51 0.15 12.58
CA HIS A 253 15.12 -0.24 12.59
C HIS A 253 14.76 -1.03 11.31
N GLY A 254 15.27 -0.60 10.15
CA GLY A 254 15.13 -1.33 8.89
C GLY A 254 15.72 -2.73 8.95
N PHE A 255 16.91 -2.89 9.55
CA PHE A 255 17.51 -4.20 9.79
C PHE A 255 16.67 -5.07 10.72
N LEU A 256 16.14 -4.50 11.79
CA LEU A 256 15.20 -5.19 12.68
C LEU A 256 13.93 -5.62 11.95
N TYR A 257 13.41 -4.80 11.05
CA TYR A 257 12.26 -5.14 10.22
C TYR A 257 12.52 -6.37 9.33
N TYR A 258 13.69 -6.44 8.69
CA TYR A 258 14.11 -7.61 7.94
C TYR A 258 14.24 -8.85 8.82
N LEU A 259 14.93 -8.72 9.95
CA LEU A 259 15.17 -9.82 10.88
C LEU A 259 13.85 -10.34 11.47
N TYR A 260 12.99 -9.44 11.95
CA TYR A 260 11.68 -9.79 12.49
C TYR A 260 10.82 -10.52 11.44
N THR A 261 10.83 -10.03 10.20
CA THR A 261 10.08 -10.65 9.11
C THR A 261 10.62 -12.03 8.78
N VAL A 262 11.95 -12.23 8.66
CA VAL A 262 12.54 -13.55 8.36
C VAL A 262 12.21 -14.58 9.45
N ILE A 263 12.21 -14.16 10.71
CA ILE A 263 11.90 -15.07 11.83
C ILE A 263 10.43 -15.50 11.80
N ASN A 264 9.50 -14.59 11.50
CA ASN A 264 8.07 -14.85 11.56
C ASN A 264 7.45 -15.31 10.23
N ASP A 265 8.06 -14.96 9.11
CA ASP A 265 7.70 -15.38 7.74
C ASP A 265 8.95 -15.52 6.87
N PRO A 266 9.69 -16.64 6.97
CA PRO A 266 10.89 -16.84 6.17
C PRO A 266 10.59 -16.89 4.65
N VAL A 267 9.40 -17.29 4.23
CA VAL A 267 9.03 -17.43 2.81
C VAL A 267 9.14 -16.09 2.09
N VAL A 268 8.65 -15.01 2.71
CA VAL A 268 8.49 -13.70 2.06
C VAL A 268 9.81 -13.06 1.63
N LEU A 269 10.93 -13.39 2.30
CA LEU A 269 12.27 -12.88 1.98
C LEU A 269 13.19 -13.94 1.39
N PHE A 270 13.07 -15.21 1.81
CA PHE A 270 13.97 -16.26 1.33
C PHE A 270 13.76 -16.56 -0.15
N ILE A 271 12.52 -16.57 -0.63
CA ILE A 271 12.22 -16.82 -2.05
C ILE A 271 12.77 -15.71 -2.98
N PRO A 272 12.56 -14.41 -2.71
CA PRO A 272 13.23 -13.33 -3.45
C PRO A 272 14.76 -13.46 -3.44
N PHE A 273 15.36 -13.80 -2.31
CA PHE A 273 16.81 -13.99 -2.21
C PHE A 273 17.30 -15.12 -3.13
N VAL A 274 16.66 -16.31 -3.09
CA VAL A 274 17.00 -17.44 -3.96
C VAL A 274 16.78 -17.09 -5.43
N PHE A 275 15.71 -16.38 -5.76
CA PHE A 275 15.46 -15.89 -7.12
C PHE A 275 16.60 -14.99 -7.62
N ILE A 276 17.08 -14.05 -6.82
CA ILE A 276 18.22 -13.19 -7.16
C ILE A 276 19.46 -14.04 -7.51
N LEU A 277 19.81 -15.03 -6.70
CA LEU A 277 20.95 -15.92 -6.97
C LEU A 277 20.79 -16.68 -8.28
N ILE A 278 19.59 -17.18 -8.56
CA ILE A 278 19.32 -17.93 -9.78
C ILE A 278 19.44 -17.05 -11.04
N THR A 279 19.07 -15.77 -10.96
CA THR A 279 19.22 -14.86 -12.11
C THR A 279 20.67 -14.61 -12.49
N LEU A 280 21.60 -14.68 -11.53
CA LEU A 280 23.05 -14.61 -11.80
C LEU A 280 23.51 -15.84 -12.58
N ILE A 281 23.00 -17.03 -12.25
CA ILE A 281 23.27 -18.28 -12.99
C ILE A 281 22.69 -18.21 -14.41
N ALA A 282 21.48 -17.66 -14.56
CA ALA A 282 20.85 -17.47 -15.85
C ALA A 282 21.63 -16.49 -16.76
N GLY A 283 22.30 -15.48 -16.19
CA GLY A 283 23.23 -14.58 -16.86
C GLY A 283 22.64 -13.75 -18.01
N LYS A 284 21.31 -13.60 -18.09
CA LYS A 284 20.65 -12.77 -19.10
C LYS A 284 20.24 -11.43 -18.49
N LEU A 285 20.58 -10.35 -19.17
CA LEU A 285 20.32 -8.97 -18.70
C LEU A 285 18.86 -8.76 -18.29
N LYS A 286 17.91 -9.32 -19.06
CA LYS A 286 16.47 -9.24 -18.76
C LYS A 286 16.12 -9.73 -17.34
N TYR A 287 16.70 -10.83 -16.89
CA TYR A 287 16.47 -11.40 -15.56
C TYR A 287 17.25 -10.68 -14.47
N ILE A 288 18.50 -10.30 -14.78
CA ILE A 288 19.36 -9.52 -13.86
C ILE A 288 18.69 -8.18 -13.51
N LEU A 289 18.08 -7.51 -14.49
CA LEU A 289 17.40 -6.24 -14.23
C LEU A 289 16.11 -6.39 -13.39
N THR A 290 15.42 -7.54 -13.50
CA THR A 290 14.31 -7.85 -12.59
C THR A 290 14.81 -8.00 -11.15
N SER A 291 15.92 -8.73 -10.95
CA SER A 291 16.56 -8.85 -9.63
C SER A 291 17.13 -7.54 -9.12
N ALA A 292 17.72 -6.73 -10.00
CA ALA A 292 18.20 -5.40 -9.64
C ALA A 292 17.05 -4.51 -9.09
N GLY A 293 15.87 -4.56 -9.71
CA GLY A 293 14.69 -3.87 -9.20
C GLY A 293 14.30 -4.33 -7.79
N ILE A 294 14.28 -5.65 -7.54
CA ILE A 294 14.01 -6.21 -6.21
C ILE A 294 15.06 -5.74 -5.19
N ILE A 295 16.34 -5.73 -5.55
CA ILE A 295 17.44 -5.27 -4.68
C ILE A 295 17.31 -3.78 -4.38
N ILE A 296 17.07 -2.94 -5.39
CA ILE A 296 16.91 -1.50 -5.22
C ILE A 296 15.75 -1.19 -4.27
N TYR A 297 14.60 -1.85 -4.47
CA TYR A 297 13.45 -1.69 -3.59
C TYR A 297 13.75 -2.20 -2.17
N GLY A 298 14.45 -3.34 -2.03
CA GLY A 298 14.89 -3.83 -0.73
C GLY A 298 15.82 -2.85 0.01
N ILE A 299 16.80 -2.25 -0.69
CA ILE A 299 17.68 -1.22 -0.10
C ILE A 299 16.86 0.01 0.33
N TYR A 300 15.89 0.43 -0.48
CA TYR A 300 14.99 1.52 -0.12
C TYR A 300 14.23 1.21 1.18
N ILE A 301 13.62 0.01 1.30
CA ILE A 301 12.93 -0.42 2.53
C ILE A 301 13.87 -0.37 3.74
N LEU A 302 15.10 -0.86 3.59
CA LEU A 302 16.10 -0.82 4.66
C LEU A 302 16.38 0.63 5.10
N ARG A 303 16.55 1.54 4.14
CA ARG A 303 16.89 2.94 4.39
C ARG A 303 15.78 3.72 5.10
N ILE A 304 14.51 3.47 4.76
CA ILE A 304 13.37 4.15 5.39
C ILE A 304 12.98 3.58 6.77
N GLY A 305 13.77 2.61 7.28
CA GLY A 305 13.48 1.96 8.55
C GLY A 305 12.46 0.81 8.47
N GLY A 306 12.11 0.34 7.27
CA GLY A 306 11.07 -0.69 7.09
C GLY A 306 9.65 -0.15 7.29
N ASP A 307 8.87 -0.87 8.09
CA ASP A 307 7.50 -0.54 8.46
C ASP A 307 7.20 -1.07 9.87
N PHE A 308 6.17 -0.56 10.51
CA PHE A 308 5.62 -1.20 11.72
C PHE A 308 4.77 -2.44 11.38
N MET A 309 4.26 -2.56 10.17
CA MET A 309 3.48 -3.68 9.66
C MET A 309 4.40 -4.80 9.14
N MET A 310 4.50 -5.91 9.87
CA MET A 310 5.38 -7.03 9.52
C MET A 310 5.18 -7.52 8.09
N GLY A 311 6.27 -7.52 7.32
CA GLY A 311 6.35 -8.14 6.00
C GLY A 311 5.55 -7.47 4.87
N ARG A 312 4.76 -6.42 5.15
CA ARG A 312 3.90 -5.75 4.17
C ARG A 312 4.62 -5.40 2.87
N HIS A 313 5.76 -4.74 2.98
CA HIS A 313 6.56 -4.31 1.82
C HIS A 313 7.13 -5.47 1.00
N PHE A 314 7.37 -6.63 1.61
CA PHE A 314 8.02 -7.76 0.95
C PHE A 314 7.05 -8.66 0.18
N THR A 315 5.73 -8.53 0.39
CA THR A 315 4.73 -9.38 -0.27
C THR A 315 4.77 -9.28 -1.79
N VAL A 316 4.95 -8.06 -2.33
CA VAL A 316 5.07 -7.84 -3.78
C VAL A 316 6.41 -8.37 -4.30
N MET A 317 7.51 -8.27 -3.52
CA MET A 317 8.82 -8.87 -3.88
C MET A 317 8.70 -10.39 -4.02
N LEU A 318 8.03 -11.05 -3.07
CA LEU A 318 7.73 -12.48 -3.14
C LEU A 318 6.96 -12.83 -4.42
N PHE A 319 5.85 -12.13 -4.65
CA PHE A 319 4.98 -12.37 -5.80
C PHE A 319 5.71 -12.18 -7.14
N VAL A 320 6.43 -11.08 -7.29
CA VAL A 320 7.27 -10.77 -8.47
C VAL A 320 8.33 -11.85 -8.69
N SER A 321 8.96 -12.34 -7.62
CA SER A 321 10.00 -13.39 -7.72
C SER A 321 9.44 -14.73 -8.23
N ILE A 322 8.27 -15.15 -7.71
CA ILE A 322 7.60 -16.39 -8.14
C ILE A 322 7.21 -16.33 -9.62
N LEU A 323 6.57 -15.23 -10.03
CA LEU A 323 6.14 -15.03 -11.41
C LEU A 323 7.32 -14.99 -12.37
N SER A 324 8.34 -14.21 -12.02
CA SER A 324 9.54 -14.04 -12.83
C SER A 324 10.32 -15.35 -12.99
N PHE A 325 10.48 -16.11 -11.91
CA PHE A 325 11.11 -17.43 -11.94
C PHE A 325 10.34 -18.40 -12.86
N THR A 326 9.01 -18.43 -12.75
CA THR A 326 8.15 -19.26 -13.60
C THR A 326 8.34 -18.93 -15.08
N MET A 327 8.35 -17.65 -15.43
CA MET A 327 8.55 -17.21 -16.81
C MET A 327 9.97 -17.48 -17.32
N MET A 328 10.97 -17.36 -16.45
CA MET A 328 12.36 -17.62 -16.73
C MET A 328 12.60 -19.11 -17.06
N ILE A 329 12.06 -20.03 -16.26
CA ILE A 329 12.13 -21.49 -16.52
C ILE A 329 11.45 -21.85 -17.85
N ASN A 330 10.31 -21.26 -18.14
CA ASN A 330 9.58 -21.52 -19.38
C ASN A 330 10.37 -21.14 -20.65
N ARG A 331 11.33 -20.21 -20.53
CA ARG A 331 12.15 -19.72 -21.63
C ARG A 331 13.54 -20.34 -21.70
N GLU A 332 14.08 -20.76 -20.57
CA GLU A 332 15.44 -21.27 -20.41
C GLU A 332 15.46 -22.65 -19.72
N PRO A 333 14.67 -23.65 -20.18
CA PRO A 333 14.48 -24.89 -19.43
C PRO A 333 15.79 -25.67 -19.28
N GLU A 334 16.63 -25.74 -20.33
CA GLU A 334 17.91 -26.48 -20.31
C GLU A 334 18.95 -25.79 -19.41
N ARG A 335 19.04 -24.45 -19.49
CA ARG A 335 19.98 -23.65 -18.69
C ARG A 335 19.68 -23.71 -17.19
N LEU A 336 18.41 -23.81 -16.85
CA LEU A 336 17.93 -23.80 -15.48
C LEU A 336 17.50 -25.18 -14.96
N LYS A 337 17.88 -26.24 -15.67
CA LYS A 337 17.53 -27.63 -15.33
C LYS A 337 17.89 -28.00 -13.90
N MET A 338 19.06 -27.57 -13.41
CA MET A 338 19.49 -27.79 -12.01
C MET A 338 18.94 -26.77 -11.03
N ALA A 339 18.72 -25.54 -11.46
CA ALA A 339 18.20 -24.47 -10.59
C ALA A 339 16.72 -24.67 -10.21
N ARG A 340 15.94 -25.30 -11.09
CA ARG A 340 14.52 -25.55 -10.85
C ARG A 340 14.26 -26.41 -9.60
N PRO A 341 14.79 -27.63 -9.45
CA PRO A 341 14.55 -28.43 -8.24
C PRO A 341 15.10 -27.76 -6.98
N CYS A 342 16.22 -27.01 -7.08
CA CYS A 342 16.71 -26.23 -5.95
C CYS A 342 15.68 -25.17 -5.51
N PHE A 343 15.08 -24.43 -6.44
CA PHE A 343 14.06 -23.42 -6.12
C PHE A 343 12.81 -24.06 -5.51
N GLU A 344 12.33 -25.17 -6.08
CA GLU A 344 11.20 -25.94 -5.56
C GLU A 344 11.49 -26.47 -4.13
N ALA A 345 12.69 -26.97 -3.88
CA ALA A 345 13.13 -27.42 -2.56
C ALA A 345 13.24 -26.25 -1.56
N CYS A 346 13.74 -25.09 -1.99
CA CYS A 346 13.80 -23.88 -1.16
C CYS A 346 12.42 -23.38 -0.76
N ILE A 347 11.44 -23.44 -1.67
CA ILE A 347 10.04 -23.12 -1.33
C ILE A 347 9.54 -24.09 -0.26
N LEU A 348 9.66 -25.40 -0.49
CA LEU A 348 9.18 -26.39 0.48
C LEU A 348 9.85 -26.21 1.84
N PHE A 349 11.15 -26.02 1.87
CA PHE A 349 11.91 -25.79 3.11
C PHE A 349 11.46 -24.53 3.84
N SER A 350 11.33 -23.39 3.11
CA SER A 350 10.89 -22.13 3.73
C SER A 350 9.43 -22.18 4.24
N VAL A 351 8.55 -22.91 3.54
CA VAL A 351 7.18 -23.15 4.00
C VAL A 351 7.16 -24.00 5.28
N ILE A 352 7.96 -25.07 5.33
CA ILE A 352 8.09 -25.88 6.57
C ILE A 352 8.63 -25.01 7.71
N LEU A 353 9.65 -24.19 7.48
CA LEU A 353 10.16 -23.26 8.48
C LEU A 353 9.09 -22.26 8.94
N SER A 354 8.27 -21.72 8.04
CA SER A 354 7.19 -20.79 8.39
C SER A 354 6.19 -21.41 9.35
N PHE A 355 5.80 -22.68 9.14
CA PHE A 355 4.91 -23.39 10.05
C PHE A 355 5.55 -23.73 11.39
N THR A 356 6.85 -24.03 11.43
CA THR A 356 7.56 -24.38 12.68
C THR A 356 8.00 -23.14 13.47
N ALA A 357 8.47 -22.09 12.81
CA ALA A 357 8.92 -20.86 13.45
C ALA A 357 7.78 -20.10 14.15
N GLY A 358 6.59 -20.10 13.56
CA GLY A 358 5.41 -19.47 14.15
C GLY A 358 4.96 -20.08 15.47
N THR A 359 5.42 -21.29 15.79
CA THR A 359 5.04 -22.01 17.03
C THR A 359 6.13 -22.04 18.11
N THR A 360 7.42 -21.93 17.76
CA THR A 360 8.54 -22.22 18.68
C THR A 360 9.46 -21.01 18.98
N ILE A 361 9.61 -20.09 18.06
CA ILE A 361 10.50 -18.93 18.20
C ILE A 361 9.71 -17.62 18.10
N GLY A 362 8.42 -17.71 18.30
CA GLY A 362 7.49 -16.60 18.16
C GLY A 362 7.91 -15.35 18.95
N SER A 363 7.36 -14.25 18.58
CA SER A 363 7.58 -12.89 19.10
C SER A 363 7.73 -12.76 20.62
N GLN A 364 7.24 -13.73 21.40
CA GLN A 364 7.35 -13.79 22.86
C GLN A 364 8.82 -13.80 23.37
N TYR A 365 9.76 -14.39 22.62
CA TYR A 365 11.15 -14.48 23.06
C TYR A 365 12.01 -13.26 22.69
N LEU A 366 11.64 -12.53 21.64
CA LEU A 366 12.41 -11.36 21.21
C LEU A 366 11.91 -10.03 21.80
N TYR A 367 10.62 -9.90 22.11
CA TYR A 367 10.01 -8.61 22.43
C TYR A 367 9.01 -8.58 23.59
N GLY A 368 8.80 -9.65 24.34
CA GLY A 368 8.08 -9.72 25.63
C GLY A 368 6.57 -9.42 25.64
N HIS A 369 6.04 -8.47 24.90
CA HIS A 369 4.59 -8.17 24.81
C HIS A 369 4.19 -7.58 23.45
N LYS A 370 2.99 -7.94 22.96
CA LYS A 370 2.40 -7.54 21.65
C LYS A 370 2.44 -6.03 21.37
N TYR A 371 2.31 -5.19 22.38
CA TYR A 371 2.23 -3.74 22.25
C TYR A 371 3.54 -2.99 22.46
N SER A 372 4.62 -3.66 22.84
CA SER A 372 5.94 -3.04 23.06
C SER A 372 6.92 -3.23 21.91
N SER A 373 6.56 -4.02 20.89
CA SER A 373 7.40 -4.23 19.72
C SER A 373 7.23 -3.09 18.71
N PRO A 374 8.32 -2.52 18.17
CA PRO A 374 8.24 -1.53 17.10
C PRO A 374 7.68 -2.09 15.78
N ILE A 375 7.62 -3.42 15.65
CA ILE A 375 7.09 -4.14 14.49
C ILE A 375 6.06 -5.15 14.99
N SER A 376 4.89 -5.19 14.38
CA SER A 376 3.78 -6.05 14.81
C SER A 376 3.12 -6.78 13.64
N ASP A 377 2.51 -7.92 13.95
CA ASP A 377 1.53 -8.56 13.09
C ASP A 377 0.18 -7.85 13.28
N GLU A 378 -0.11 -6.90 12.41
CA GLU A 378 -1.34 -6.11 12.51
C GLU A 378 -2.61 -6.94 12.41
N ARG A 379 -2.60 -8.03 11.64
CA ARG A 379 -3.74 -8.96 11.58
C ARG A 379 -4.02 -9.58 12.95
N GLU A 380 -3.00 -9.96 13.70
CA GLU A 380 -3.16 -10.52 15.03
C GLU A 380 -3.79 -9.50 16.01
N ASN A 381 -3.44 -8.22 15.85
CA ASN A 381 -3.98 -7.15 16.68
C ASN A 381 -5.46 -6.84 16.37
N TYR A 382 -5.82 -6.80 15.08
CA TYR A 382 -7.13 -6.29 14.66
C TYR A 382 -8.15 -7.38 14.30
N SER A 383 -7.76 -8.64 14.01
CA SER A 383 -8.68 -9.67 13.50
C SER A 383 -9.84 -10.02 14.43
N ASN A 384 -9.75 -9.72 15.73
CA ASN A 384 -10.86 -9.91 16.65
C ASN A 384 -12.03 -8.97 16.35
N THR A 385 -11.77 -7.75 15.90
CA THR A 385 -12.77 -6.74 15.55
C THR A 385 -12.99 -6.63 14.05
N THR A 386 -11.91 -6.69 13.25
CA THR A 386 -11.95 -6.50 11.80
C THR A 386 -11.87 -7.82 11.01
N GLY A 387 -11.89 -8.98 11.67
CA GLY A 387 -11.86 -10.28 11.00
C GLY A 387 -13.20 -10.61 10.32
N PHE A 388 -13.13 -11.23 9.12
CA PHE A 388 -14.31 -11.58 8.33
C PHE A 388 -15.34 -12.39 9.10
N TYR A 389 -14.90 -13.45 9.79
CA TYR A 389 -15.79 -14.35 10.50
C TYR A 389 -16.60 -13.60 11.58
N ASN A 390 -15.93 -12.78 12.39
CA ASN A 390 -16.59 -12.04 13.47
C ASN A 390 -17.60 -11.03 12.90
N ASN A 391 -17.24 -10.36 11.81
CA ASN A 391 -18.10 -9.37 11.17
C ASN A 391 -19.31 -9.99 10.48
N ILE A 392 -19.18 -11.11 9.78
CA ILE A 392 -20.34 -11.78 9.17
C ILE A 392 -21.29 -12.36 10.23
N VAL A 393 -20.76 -12.91 11.33
CA VAL A 393 -21.59 -13.40 12.44
C VAL A 393 -22.32 -12.25 13.14
N SER A 394 -21.65 -11.13 13.39
CA SER A 394 -22.26 -9.93 13.94
C SER A 394 -23.36 -9.40 13.01
N TYR A 395 -23.05 -9.25 11.71
CA TYR A 395 -23.99 -8.72 10.73
C TYR A 395 -25.28 -9.57 10.62
N ILE A 396 -25.15 -10.91 10.64
CA ILE A 396 -26.30 -11.81 10.61
C ILE A 396 -27.17 -11.66 11.87
N LYS A 397 -26.56 -11.41 13.04
CA LYS A 397 -27.25 -11.31 14.33
C LYS A 397 -27.87 -9.95 14.59
N THR A 398 -27.18 -8.89 14.21
CA THR A 398 -27.50 -7.51 14.63
C THR A 398 -27.81 -6.55 13.48
N GLY A 399 -27.50 -6.94 12.23
CA GLY A 399 -27.56 -6.06 11.06
C GLY A 399 -26.37 -5.07 10.98
N ARG A 400 -25.37 -5.19 11.88
CA ARG A 400 -24.18 -4.34 11.93
C ARG A 400 -22.90 -5.15 12.00
N SER A 401 -21.80 -4.58 11.53
CA SER A 401 -20.49 -5.21 11.65
C SER A 401 -19.96 -5.09 13.09
N CYS A 402 -19.10 -6.01 13.49
CA CYS A 402 -18.40 -5.94 14.77
C CYS A 402 -17.51 -4.70 14.86
N VAL A 403 -16.95 -4.26 13.73
CA VAL A 403 -16.16 -3.03 13.63
C VAL A 403 -16.99 -1.80 14.01
N GLU A 404 -18.20 -1.69 13.45
CA GLU A 404 -19.12 -0.58 13.75
C GLU A 404 -19.49 -0.54 15.24
N ASP A 405 -19.87 -1.68 15.80
CA ASP A 405 -20.28 -1.76 17.22
C ASP A 405 -19.12 -1.45 18.18
N THR A 406 -17.88 -1.75 17.80
CA THR A 406 -16.71 -1.52 18.66
C THR A 406 -16.24 -0.07 18.64
N TRP A 407 -16.29 0.59 17.48
CA TRP A 407 -15.65 1.89 17.26
C TRP A 407 -16.62 3.07 17.15
N ASN A 408 -17.93 2.83 17.07
CA ASN A 408 -18.97 3.84 17.21
C ASN A 408 -19.32 3.99 18.69
N ASN A 409 -18.48 4.68 19.47
CA ASN A 409 -18.56 4.69 20.91
C ASN A 409 -18.88 6.08 21.50
N GLN A 410 -19.24 6.10 22.81
CA GLN A 410 -19.61 7.29 23.57
C GLN A 410 -18.50 8.34 23.70
N ALA A 411 -17.22 7.98 23.44
CA ALA A 411 -16.09 8.92 23.58
C ALA A 411 -16.19 10.14 22.63
N THR A 412 -16.98 10.03 21.55
CA THR A 412 -17.21 11.14 20.63
C THR A 412 -18.39 12.05 21.01
N ASP A 413 -19.22 11.66 21.98
CA ASP A 413 -20.41 12.43 22.38
C ASP A 413 -20.07 13.81 22.96
N GLU A 414 -18.93 13.92 23.65
CA GLU A 414 -18.45 15.21 24.17
C GLU A 414 -17.93 16.09 23.04
N LEU A 415 -17.23 15.53 22.07
CA LEU A 415 -16.72 16.26 20.92
C LEU A 415 -17.84 16.81 20.03
N ARG A 416 -19.02 16.15 20.03
CA ARG A 416 -20.22 16.61 19.29
C ARG A 416 -20.85 17.86 19.88
N LYS A 417 -20.55 18.20 21.15
CA LYS A 417 -21.08 19.36 21.84
C LYS A 417 -20.24 20.62 21.65
N MET A 418 -19.08 20.53 20.99
CA MET A 418 -18.24 21.68 20.69
C MET A 418 -18.86 22.58 19.62
N GLU A 419 -18.45 23.83 19.53
CA GLU A 419 -18.94 24.81 18.54
C GLU A 419 -18.69 24.33 17.11
N VAL A 420 -17.51 23.83 16.85
CA VAL A 420 -17.21 22.98 15.70
C VAL A 420 -17.06 21.54 16.21
N PRO A 421 -18.03 20.65 15.93
CA PRO A 421 -17.98 19.29 16.44
C PRO A 421 -16.75 18.54 15.95
N GLY A 422 -15.83 18.23 16.87
CA GLY A 422 -14.58 17.54 16.51
C GLY A 422 -13.48 17.67 17.56
N GLY A 423 -12.27 17.31 17.18
CA GLY A 423 -11.10 17.41 18.04
C GLY A 423 -9.89 16.62 17.57
N ILE A 424 -8.87 16.58 18.43
CA ILE A 424 -7.62 15.84 18.22
C ILE A 424 -7.60 14.63 19.15
N ILE A 425 -7.36 13.46 18.56
CA ILE A 425 -7.33 12.17 19.23
C ILE A 425 -5.88 11.79 19.49
N GLU A 426 -5.58 11.27 20.69
CA GLU A 426 -4.21 10.92 21.10
C GLU A 426 -3.70 9.57 20.53
N ASN A 427 -4.57 8.78 19.88
CA ASN A 427 -4.25 7.47 19.31
C ASN A 427 -4.58 7.44 17.82
N ALA A 428 -4.17 6.33 17.15
CA ALA A 428 -4.57 6.06 15.78
C ALA A 428 -6.10 6.08 15.63
N ALA A 429 -6.60 6.73 14.59
CA ALA A 429 -7.99 7.12 14.49
C ALA A 429 -8.67 6.73 13.17
N GLY A 430 -8.09 5.81 12.37
CA GLY A 430 -8.65 5.43 11.07
C GLY A 430 -10.09 4.93 11.15
N ILE A 431 -10.33 3.84 11.86
CA ILE A 431 -11.67 3.24 12.04
C ILE A 431 -12.60 4.21 12.79
N LEU A 432 -12.10 4.84 13.86
CA LEU A 432 -12.89 5.77 14.67
C LEU A 432 -13.40 6.95 13.83
N VAL A 433 -12.53 7.53 13.00
CA VAL A 433 -12.91 8.65 12.12
C VAL A 433 -13.93 8.21 11.08
N TYR A 434 -13.80 7.01 10.51
CA TYR A 434 -14.75 6.53 9.50
C TYR A 434 -16.19 6.46 10.04
N TYR A 435 -16.38 5.91 11.24
CA TYR A 435 -17.71 5.80 11.85
C TYR A 435 -18.23 7.11 12.46
N ASN A 436 -17.37 8.10 12.64
CA ASN A 436 -17.68 9.44 13.14
C ASN A 436 -17.28 10.54 12.16
N SER A 437 -17.35 10.28 10.86
CA SER A 437 -16.84 11.16 9.81
C SER A 437 -17.68 12.44 9.59
N ASP A 438 -18.78 12.58 10.29
CA ASP A 438 -19.52 13.84 10.45
C ASP A 438 -18.83 14.84 11.38
N LEU A 439 -17.89 14.37 12.21
CA LEU A 439 -17.04 15.21 13.06
C LEU A 439 -15.76 15.61 12.33
N TYR A 440 -15.21 16.77 12.70
CA TYR A 440 -13.85 17.15 12.32
C TYR A 440 -12.87 16.48 13.27
N LEU A 441 -12.21 15.40 12.84
CA LEU A 441 -11.33 14.59 13.68
C LEU A 441 -9.93 14.45 13.06
N ASN A 442 -8.91 14.74 13.87
CA ASN A 442 -7.51 14.49 13.57
C ASN A 442 -6.86 13.69 14.70
N ASP A 443 -5.74 13.05 14.41
CA ASP A 443 -4.93 12.37 15.42
C ASP A 443 -3.52 12.99 15.55
N THR A 444 -2.84 12.68 16.64
CA THR A 444 -1.48 13.18 16.89
C THR A 444 -0.41 12.52 16.02
N TYR A 445 -0.75 11.50 15.21
CA TYR A 445 0.09 10.95 14.14
C TYR A 445 -0.06 11.72 12.81
N CYS A 446 -1.05 12.62 12.73
CA CYS A 446 -1.20 13.68 11.74
C CYS A 446 -1.45 13.23 10.30
N LEU A 447 -1.99 12.03 10.10
CA LEU A 447 -2.23 11.52 8.74
C LEU A 447 -3.31 12.33 8.00
N GLY A 448 -4.30 12.84 8.73
CA GLY A 448 -5.37 13.70 8.20
C GLY A 448 -5.15 15.20 8.40
N ASP A 449 -4.18 15.61 9.22
CA ASP A 449 -3.98 17.00 9.64
C ASP A 449 -2.97 17.74 8.74
N PRO A 450 -3.39 18.81 8.03
CA PRO A 450 -2.51 19.51 7.11
C PRO A 450 -1.49 20.44 7.80
N LEU A 451 -1.72 20.87 9.06
CA LEU A 451 -0.78 21.65 9.83
C LEU A 451 0.21 20.74 10.56
N LEU A 452 -0.32 19.88 11.44
CA LEU A 452 0.53 19.05 12.32
C LEU A 452 1.46 18.13 11.50
N SER A 453 1.05 17.68 10.31
CA SER A 453 1.90 16.87 9.43
C SER A 453 3.21 17.56 8.99
N LYS A 454 3.29 18.88 9.10
CA LYS A 454 4.44 19.69 8.70
C LYS A 454 5.30 20.17 9.87
N LEU A 455 4.82 19.97 11.10
CA LEU A 455 5.57 20.34 12.29
C LEU A 455 6.64 19.28 12.63
N PRO A 456 7.68 19.63 13.43
CA PRO A 456 8.68 18.69 13.88
C PRO A 456 8.08 17.57 14.73
N ALA A 457 8.65 16.37 14.62
CA ALA A 457 8.24 15.24 15.43
C ALA A 457 8.74 15.41 16.88
N VAL A 458 7.91 14.97 17.82
CA VAL A 458 8.36 14.80 19.20
C VAL A 458 9.17 13.51 19.28
N TYR A 459 10.43 13.61 19.71
CA TYR A 459 11.29 12.45 19.87
C TYR A 459 10.76 11.51 20.97
N ASP A 460 10.58 10.25 20.63
CA ASP A 460 10.25 9.16 21.54
C ASP A 460 11.31 8.06 21.38
N PRO A 461 12.02 7.63 22.41
CA PRO A 461 13.00 6.54 22.31
C PRO A 461 12.38 5.21 21.85
N ASN A 462 11.07 5.04 22.00
CA ASN A 462 10.31 3.88 21.55
C ASN A 462 9.54 4.13 20.24
N TRP A 463 10.00 5.06 19.42
CA TRP A 463 9.36 5.42 18.17
C TRP A 463 9.13 4.22 17.23
N ARG A 464 8.07 4.30 16.46
CA ARG A 464 7.74 3.34 15.39
C ARG A 464 7.67 4.07 14.06
N VAL A 465 8.11 3.43 12.98
CA VAL A 465 7.93 3.99 11.63
C VAL A 465 6.44 4.28 11.38
N GLY A 466 6.13 5.49 10.92
CA GLY A 466 4.75 5.91 10.68
C GLY A 466 3.97 6.37 11.93
N HIS A 467 4.52 6.24 13.15
CA HIS A 467 3.86 6.63 14.41
C HIS A 467 4.70 7.68 15.15
N LEU A 468 4.98 8.79 14.48
CA LEU A 468 5.75 9.90 15.03
C LEU A 468 4.77 11.01 15.40
N ARG A 469 4.57 11.19 16.72
CA ARG A 469 3.65 12.21 17.24
C ARG A 469 4.17 13.61 16.97
N ARG A 470 3.25 14.56 16.88
CA ARG A 470 3.52 15.98 16.84
C ARG A 470 3.00 16.65 18.12
N ALA A 471 3.72 17.64 18.62
CA ALA A 471 3.19 18.51 19.65
C ALA A 471 2.01 19.32 19.06
N VAL A 472 0.93 19.40 19.82
CA VAL A 472 -0.21 20.24 19.43
C VAL A 472 0.08 21.65 19.92
N PRO A 473 0.22 22.66 19.02
CA PRO A 473 0.52 24.03 19.41
C PRO A 473 -0.56 24.64 20.29
N GLU A 474 -0.18 25.59 21.14
CA GLU A 474 -1.11 26.37 21.95
C GLU A 474 -2.07 27.17 21.05
N GLY A 475 -3.36 27.16 21.38
CA GLY A 475 -4.42 27.76 20.58
C GLY A 475 -4.86 26.92 19.36
N TYR A 476 -4.19 25.81 19.01
CA TYR A 476 -4.61 25.01 17.84
C TYR A 476 -5.88 24.20 18.09
N ARG A 477 -6.05 23.61 19.28
CA ARG A 477 -7.30 22.89 19.64
C ARG A 477 -8.48 23.85 19.63
N GLU A 478 -8.29 25.03 20.18
CA GLU A 478 -9.28 26.12 20.20
C GLU A 478 -9.59 26.60 18.79
N SER A 479 -8.58 26.64 17.91
CA SER A 479 -8.76 26.98 16.49
C SER A 479 -9.70 26.01 15.80
N ILE A 480 -9.56 24.70 16.07
CA ILE A 480 -10.47 23.66 15.54
C ILE A 480 -11.90 23.87 16.09
N TYR A 481 -12.05 24.05 17.40
CA TYR A 481 -13.35 24.16 18.05
C TYR A 481 -14.11 25.44 17.67
N GLN A 482 -13.42 26.54 17.37
CA GLN A 482 -14.01 27.82 17.02
C GLN A 482 -14.01 28.15 15.52
N GLY A 483 -13.38 27.29 14.69
CA GLY A 483 -13.29 27.50 13.26
C GLY A 483 -12.49 28.73 12.83
N LYS A 484 -11.58 29.24 13.68
CA LYS A 484 -10.70 30.40 13.43
C LYS A 484 -9.30 30.15 13.95
N ASN A 485 -8.31 30.83 13.36
CA ASN A 485 -6.94 30.73 13.82
C ASN A 485 -6.74 31.43 15.17
N LEU A 486 -6.40 30.68 16.19
CA LEU A 486 -6.13 31.12 17.56
C LEU A 486 -4.75 30.66 18.05
N ILE A 487 -3.87 30.25 17.14
CA ILE A 487 -2.51 29.86 17.49
C ILE A 487 -1.77 31.07 18.06
N GLU A 488 -1.12 30.90 19.21
CA GLU A 488 -0.51 32.01 19.95
C GLU A 488 0.85 32.40 19.40
N ASP A 489 1.64 31.44 18.90
CA ASP A 489 2.94 31.73 18.28
C ASP A 489 2.76 32.50 16.97
N PRO A 490 3.39 33.69 16.80
CA PRO A 490 3.15 34.54 15.62
C PRO A 490 3.56 33.91 14.29
N SER A 491 4.70 33.22 14.24
CA SER A 491 5.22 32.61 13.00
C SER A 491 4.35 31.41 12.60
N LEU A 492 3.95 30.58 13.56
CA LEU A 492 3.06 29.48 13.32
C LEU A 492 1.62 29.93 13.01
N HIS A 493 1.17 31.05 13.60
CA HIS A 493 -0.11 31.68 13.26
C HIS A 493 -0.14 32.06 11.78
N GLU A 494 0.89 32.78 11.31
CA GLU A 494 0.99 33.14 9.88
C GLU A 494 1.04 31.89 9.00
N PHE A 495 1.83 30.90 9.36
CA PHE A 495 1.92 29.63 8.61
C PHE A 495 0.56 28.93 8.51
N TYR A 496 -0.18 28.86 9.62
CA TYR A 496 -1.51 28.23 9.65
C TYR A 496 -2.53 29.00 8.80
N ASP A 497 -2.47 30.33 8.74
CA ASP A 497 -3.29 31.12 7.82
C ASP A 497 -3.05 30.74 6.35
N LYS A 498 -1.78 30.44 5.97
CA LYS A 498 -1.48 29.93 4.61
C LYS A 498 -2.06 28.53 4.42
N ILE A 499 -1.95 27.64 5.42
CA ILE A 499 -2.57 26.30 5.37
C ILE A 499 -4.09 26.39 5.21
N LEU A 500 -4.76 27.26 5.97
CA LEU A 500 -6.21 27.47 5.86
C LEU A 500 -6.60 27.99 4.47
N LEU A 501 -5.85 28.96 3.93
CA LEU A 501 -6.08 29.49 2.57
C LEU A 501 -5.93 28.36 1.53
N ILE A 502 -4.88 27.53 1.63
CA ILE A 502 -4.60 26.46 0.69
C ILE A 502 -5.68 25.37 0.78
N THR A 503 -6.05 24.93 1.97
CA THR A 503 -6.92 23.78 2.16
C THR A 503 -8.41 24.12 2.12
N ARG A 504 -8.80 25.35 2.47
CA ARG A 504 -10.22 25.78 2.57
C ARG A 504 -10.60 26.86 1.56
N GLY A 505 -9.65 27.64 0.99
CA GLY A 505 -9.91 28.67 -0.01
C GLY A 505 -10.50 28.13 -1.32
N ARG A 506 -11.11 28.97 -2.15
CA ARG A 506 -11.63 28.57 -3.47
C ARG A 506 -10.52 28.04 -4.36
N ILE A 507 -10.74 26.93 -5.06
CA ILE A 507 -9.69 26.18 -5.81
C ILE A 507 -8.93 27.07 -6.78
N LEU A 508 -9.63 27.91 -7.54
CA LEU A 508 -9.05 28.77 -8.57
C LEU A 508 -8.84 30.24 -8.10
N ASP A 509 -8.89 30.48 -6.79
CA ASP A 509 -8.61 31.80 -6.22
C ASP A 509 -7.12 32.16 -6.49
N PRO A 510 -6.81 33.35 -7.07
CA PRO A 510 -5.44 33.75 -7.36
C PRO A 510 -4.53 33.81 -6.12
N GLU A 511 -5.04 34.24 -4.96
CA GLU A 511 -4.25 34.30 -3.73
C GLU A 511 -3.95 32.90 -3.20
N ARG A 512 -4.93 31.98 -3.29
CA ARG A 512 -4.69 30.56 -2.99
C ARG A 512 -3.63 29.96 -3.93
N ILE A 513 -3.72 30.20 -5.23
CA ILE A 513 -2.75 29.66 -6.20
C ILE A 513 -1.34 30.17 -5.88
N LYS A 514 -1.19 31.47 -5.56
CA LYS A 514 0.09 32.04 -5.13
C LYS A 514 0.59 31.34 -3.85
N ALA A 515 -0.27 31.16 -2.85
CA ALA A 515 0.08 30.47 -1.61
C ALA A 515 0.49 29.01 -1.86
N VAL A 516 -0.21 28.28 -2.76
CA VAL A 516 0.15 26.90 -3.16
C VAL A 516 1.55 26.88 -3.79
N ILE A 517 1.84 27.79 -4.73
CA ILE A 517 3.14 27.86 -5.38
C ILE A 517 4.23 28.22 -4.36
N ALA A 518 4.03 29.25 -3.53
CA ALA A 518 4.97 29.68 -2.52
C ALA A 518 5.29 28.58 -1.50
N MET A 519 4.27 27.86 -1.03
CA MET A 519 4.39 26.74 -0.09
C MET A 519 5.21 25.59 -0.68
N ASN A 520 4.92 25.18 -1.92
CA ASN A 520 5.67 24.10 -2.57
C ASN A 520 7.09 24.50 -3.02
N LEU A 521 7.41 25.79 -3.06
CA LEU A 521 8.76 26.31 -3.28
C LEU A 521 9.52 26.60 -1.97
N GLY A 522 8.97 26.24 -0.80
CA GLY A 522 9.61 26.43 0.50
C GLY A 522 9.68 27.89 0.98
N GLN A 523 8.88 28.81 0.38
CA GLN A 523 8.94 30.22 0.76
C GLN A 523 8.41 30.51 2.16
N TYR A 524 7.68 29.57 2.76
CA TYR A 524 7.15 29.67 4.13
C TYR A 524 7.91 28.79 5.13
N ASP A 525 8.98 28.11 4.73
CA ASP A 525 9.73 27.19 5.61
C ASP A 525 10.34 27.93 6.80
N HIS A 526 10.79 29.20 6.59
CA HIS A 526 11.32 30.04 7.64
C HIS A 526 10.36 30.25 8.81
N LEU A 527 9.02 30.22 8.59
CA LEU A 527 8.03 30.35 9.67
C LEU A 527 8.03 29.12 10.60
N ILE A 528 8.31 27.94 10.04
CA ILE A 528 8.48 26.71 10.83
C ILE A 528 9.82 26.73 11.57
N ASP A 529 10.90 27.17 10.90
CA ASP A 529 12.24 27.28 11.50
C ASP A 529 12.21 28.24 12.71
N GLU A 530 11.55 29.41 12.59
CA GLU A 530 11.36 30.37 13.68
C GLU A 530 10.57 29.78 14.85
N TYR A 531 9.47 29.05 14.55
CA TYR A 531 8.71 28.32 15.57
C TYR A 531 9.54 27.28 16.30
N GLU A 532 10.35 26.50 15.57
CA GLU A 532 11.25 25.50 16.17
C GLU A 532 12.34 26.13 17.06
N GLU A 533 12.86 27.29 16.68
CA GLU A 533 13.82 28.05 17.50
C GLU A 533 13.18 28.55 18.80
N GLY A 534 11.93 28.94 18.75
CA GLY A 534 11.15 29.35 19.94
C GLY A 534 10.86 28.21 20.92
N LEU A 535 10.89 26.95 20.47
CA LEU A 535 10.69 25.76 21.30
C LEU A 535 11.97 25.31 22.06
N LYS A 536 13.18 25.77 21.64
CA LYS A 536 14.48 25.45 22.25
C LYS A 536 14.79 26.35 23.42
#